data_791a1b099e7ff4bf26b6edceec5b659e
#
_entry.id   791a1b099e7ff4bf26b6edceec5b659e
#
_cell.length_a   1.000
_cell.length_b   1.000
_cell.length_c   1.000
_cell.angle_alpha   90.00
_cell.angle_beta   90.00
_cell.angle_gamma   90.00
#
_symmetry.space_group_name_H-M   'P 1'
#
loop_
_entity.id
_entity.type
_entity.pdbx_description
1 polymer ?
#
loop_
_entity_poly.entity_id
_entity_poly.type
_entity_poly.pdbx_seq_one_letter_code
_entity_poly.pdbx_strand_id
1 'polypeptide(L)'
;MSILTSLESQITGAVEKLSESVVSIDSVRVTRDFAYGVVPIEGKGSGLIIDSKGYVITNNHVIDGAAKVQIHLKDGRSFVGEVVGSDPSTDIAVIHVEAENLPAATLGDSEQLKVGQLALAIGNTLGLQGGPTVSLGVVSALGRPLPGADFIFEGLIQTDTAINPGNSGGPLADISGNVIGMNTAMIPYAQGVGFAIPVNTIKWVMQQIRERGRVVRPWLGIYGTTLNEALARRYDLPADSGVLVVEVDARGPAYRSGLRVGDVIIGIGSQTINQMKDVLSALSKHAISEEVDLRFIRTGTKRVTRLLLQETPLQTVQRR
;
A
#
# COMPACT_ATOMS: atom_id res chain seq x y z
N MET A 1 -1.27 -40.86 -6.31
CA MET A 1 -1.41 -39.56 -6.99
C MET A 1 -0.01 -38.97 -7.15
N SER A 2 0.39 -38.52 -8.35
CA SER A 2 1.74 -37.94 -8.51
C SER A 2 1.82 -36.58 -7.76
N ILE A 3 3.04 -36.15 -7.39
CA ILE A 3 3.25 -34.83 -6.75
C ILE A 3 2.69 -33.72 -7.62
N LEU A 4 2.87 -33.81 -8.95
CA LEU A 4 2.34 -32.82 -9.90
C LEU A 4 0.81 -32.75 -9.89
N THR A 5 0.12 -33.91 -9.90
CA THR A 5 -1.35 -33.95 -9.84
C THR A 5 -1.89 -33.37 -8.53
N SER A 6 -1.16 -33.59 -7.40
CA SER A 6 -1.53 -33.03 -6.11
C SER A 6 -1.35 -31.50 -6.09
N LEU A 7 -0.26 -30.98 -6.66
CA LEU A 7 0.00 -29.54 -6.76
C LEU A 7 -1.03 -28.86 -7.66
N GLU A 8 -1.33 -29.43 -8.83
CA GLU A 8 -2.35 -28.91 -9.76
C GLU A 8 -3.73 -28.85 -9.08
N SER A 9 -4.13 -29.90 -8.36
CA SER A 9 -5.40 -29.93 -7.63
C SER A 9 -5.44 -28.86 -6.51
N GLN A 10 -4.31 -28.61 -5.85
CA GLN A 10 -4.22 -27.59 -4.81
C GLN A 10 -4.37 -26.17 -5.41
N ILE A 11 -3.66 -25.90 -6.52
CA ILE A 11 -3.74 -24.60 -7.21
C ILE A 11 -5.16 -24.35 -7.73
N THR A 12 -5.77 -25.32 -8.42
CA THR A 12 -7.12 -25.17 -8.99
C THR A 12 -8.17 -24.98 -7.90
N GLY A 13 -8.08 -25.72 -6.79
CA GLY A 13 -8.96 -25.56 -5.65
C GLY A 13 -8.82 -24.19 -4.95
N ALA A 14 -7.58 -23.68 -4.84
CA ALA A 14 -7.33 -22.33 -4.33
C ALA A 14 -7.96 -21.27 -5.23
N VAL A 15 -7.81 -21.40 -6.55
CA VAL A 15 -8.39 -20.49 -7.54
C VAL A 15 -9.93 -20.52 -7.48
N GLU A 16 -10.54 -21.71 -7.48
CA GLU A 16 -11.99 -21.84 -7.39
C GLU A 16 -12.56 -21.12 -6.17
N LYS A 17 -12.00 -21.41 -4.99
CA LYS A 17 -12.42 -20.82 -3.72
C LYS A 17 -12.25 -19.30 -3.73
N LEU A 18 -11.07 -18.80 -4.11
CA LEU A 18 -10.75 -17.38 -4.01
C LEU A 18 -11.48 -16.54 -5.06
N SER A 19 -11.74 -17.12 -6.25
CA SER A 19 -12.49 -16.45 -7.34
C SER A 19 -13.90 -15.99 -6.92
N GLU A 20 -14.53 -16.66 -5.94
CA GLU A 20 -15.83 -16.26 -5.43
C GLU A 20 -15.78 -14.92 -4.67
N SER A 21 -14.63 -14.63 -4.05
CA SER A 21 -14.41 -13.40 -3.28
C SER A 21 -13.89 -12.23 -4.14
N VAL A 22 -13.50 -12.49 -5.40
CA VAL A 22 -13.00 -11.46 -6.32
C VAL A 22 -14.15 -10.78 -7.03
N VAL A 23 -14.15 -9.46 -7.04
CA VAL A 23 -15.16 -8.64 -7.69
C VAL A 23 -14.56 -7.77 -8.79
N SER A 24 -15.36 -7.40 -9.79
CA SER A 24 -15.05 -6.31 -10.71
C SER A 24 -15.51 -4.99 -10.13
N ILE A 25 -14.72 -3.96 -10.34
CA ILE A 25 -15.05 -2.60 -9.93
C ILE A 25 -15.08 -1.71 -11.18
N ASP A 26 -16.25 -1.11 -11.42
CA ASP A 26 -16.41 -0.03 -12.37
C ASP A 26 -16.49 1.29 -11.61
N SER A 27 -15.62 2.24 -11.96
CA SER A 27 -15.60 3.58 -11.39
C SER A 27 -15.88 4.61 -12.48
N VAL A 28 -16.74 5.58 -12.18
CA VAL A 28 -17.05 6.69 -13.08
C VAL A 28 -16.54 7.97 -12.50
N ARG A 29 -15.57 8.60 -13.17
CA ARG A 29 -15.07 9.94 -12.84
C ARG A 29 -15.70 10.94 -13.79
N VAL A 30 -15.89 12.15 -13.28
CA VAL A 30 -16.42 13.26 -14.10
C VAL A 30 -15.31 14.28 -14.29
N THR A 31 -14.90 14.51 -15.53
CA THR A 31 -13.94 15.56 -15.89
C THR A 31 -14.61 16.64 -16.71
N ARG A 32 -14.06 17.86 -16.66
CA ARG A 32 -14.48 18.94 -17.56
C ARG A 32 -13.51 18.99 -18.72
N ASP A 33 -14.03 18.70 -19.91
CA ASP A 33 -13.34 18.92 -21.17
C ASP A 33 -13.68 20.32 -21.69
N PHE A 34 -12.70 21.02 -22.25
CA PHE A 34 -12.88 22.39 -22.71
C PHE A 34 -13.82 22.49 -23.94
N ALA A 35 -13.90 21.42 -24.73
CA ALA A 35 -14.72 21.40 -25.96
C ALA A 35 -16.07 20.70 -25.74
N TYR A 36 -16.13 19.68 -24.86
CA TYR A 36 -17.31 18.81 -24.70
C TYR A 36 -18.01 18.98 -23.34
N GLY A 37 -17.53 19.88 -22.48
CA GLY A 37 -18.13 20.14 -21.17
C GLY A 37 -17.83 19.02 -20.16
N VAL A 38 -18.86 18.47 -19.52
CA VAL A 38 -18.71 17.40 -18.52
C VAL A 38 -18.68 16.05 -19.22
N VAL A 39 -17.54 15.34 -19.15
CA VAL A 39 -17.35 14.04 -19.79
C VAL A 39 -17.10 12.98 -18.72
N PRO A 40 -17.86 11.87 -18.68
CA PRO A 40 -17.56 10.73 -17.81
C PRO A 40 -16.34 9.97 -18.34
N ILE A 41 -15.45 9.58 -17.44
CA ILE A 41 -14.33 8.68 -17.69
C ILE A 41 -14.57 7.42 -16.88
N GLU A 42 -14.64 6.27 -17.54
CA GLU A 42 -14.77 4.98 -16.91
C GLU A 42 -13.40 4.42 -16.53
N GLY A 43 -13.28 3.96 -15.29
CA GLY A 43 -12.15 3.18 -14.77
C GLY A 43 -12.62 1.76 -14.45
N LYS A 44 -11.74 0.79 -14.65
CA LYS A 44 -11.99 -0.61 -14.33
C LYS A 44 -10.88 -1.17 -13.47
N GLY A 45 -11.24 -1.99 -12.50
CA GLY A 45 -10.31 -2.69 -11.63
C GLY A 45 -10.94 -3.91 -10.98
N SER A 46 -10.21 -4.49 -10.08
CA SER A 46 -10.68 -5.59 -9.25
C SER A 46 -10.80 -5.16 -7.80
N GLY A 47 -11.51 -5.96 -7.03
CA GLY A 47 -11.59 -5.85 -5.59
C GLY A 47 -11.69 -7.22 -4.93
N LEU A 48 -11.60 -7.24 -3.63
CA LEU A 48 -11.66 -8.45 -2.83
C LEU A 48 -12.65 -8.27 -1.68
N ILE A 49 -13.64 -9.15 -1.59
CA ILE A 49 -14.57 -9.24 -0.46
C ILE A 49 -13.81 -9.79 0.74
N ILE A 50 -13.79 -9.07 1.85
CA ILE A 50 -12.99 -9.40 3.04
C ILE A 50 -13.82 -9.83 4.25
N ASP A 51 -15.12 -9.55 4.22
CA ASP A 51 -16.05 -10.08 5.19
C ASP A 51 -17.44 -10.30 4.58
N SER A 52 -18.28 -11.05 5.30
CA SER A 52 -19.64 -11.34 4.86
C SER A 52 -20.62 -10.18 4.98
N LYS A 53 -20.20 -9.04 5.55
CA LYS A 53 -21.03 -7.85 5.81
C LYS A 53 -20.92 -6.79 4.72
N GLY A 54 -20.20 -7.06 3.64
CA GLY A 54 -20.14 -6.16 2.50
C GLY A 54 -18.88 -5.33 2.37
N TYR A 55 -17.86 -5.55 3.18
CA TYR A 55 -16.61 -4.83 3.01
C TYR A 55 -15.76 -5.40 1.87
N VAL A 56 -15.36 -4.54 0.97
CA VAL A 56 -14.53 -4.82 -0.20
C VAL A 56 -13.29 -3.93 -0.15
N ILE A 57 -12.12 -4.51 -0.39
CA ILE A 57 -10.88 -3.74 -0.57
C ILE A 57 -10.51 -3.66 -2.04
N THR A 58 -9.88 -2.55 -2.41
CA THR A 58 -9.31 -2.31 -3.75
C THR A 58 -8.15 -1.32 -3.66
N ASN A 59 -7.51 -1.01 -4.78
CA ASN A 59 -6.54 0.08 -4.83
C ASN A 59 -7.24 1.45 -4.81
N ASN A 60 -6.59 2.42 -4.15
CA ASN A 60 -7.10 3.80 -4.15
C ASN A 60 -7.19 4.36 -5.58
N HIS A 61 -6.19 4.13 -6.43
CA HIS A 61 -6.17 4.63 -7.80
C HIS A 61 -7.34 4.11 -8.67
N VAL A 62 -7.94 2.96 -8.31
CA VAL A 62 -9.12 2.41 -9.01
C VAL A 62 -10.35 3.29 -8.80
N ILE A 63 -10.49 3.87 -7.59
CA ILE A 63 -11.68 4.63 -7.20
C ILE A 63 -11.42 6.13 -6.97
N ASP A 64 -10.18 6.58 -7.07
CA ASP A 64 -9.81 7.96 -6.80
C ASP A 64 -10.55 8.94 -7.71
N GLY A 65 -11.22 9.94 -7.10
CA GLY A 65 -12.06 10.92 -7.81
C GLY A 65 -13.33 10.34 -8.44
N ALA A 66 -13.71 9.09 -8.15
CA ALA A 66 -14.94 8.50 -8.68
C ALA A 66 -16.18 9.16 -8.06
N ALA A 67 -17.10 9.58 -8.92
CA ALA A 67 -18.43 10.04 -8.52
C ALA A 67 -19.38 8.87 -8.23
N LYS A 68 -19.09 7.71 -8.81
CA LYS A 68 -19.86 6.47 -8.63
C LYS A 68 -18.91 5.27 -8.69
N VAL A 69 -19.12 4.32 -7.79
CA VAL A 69 -18.44 3.02 -7.78
C VAL A 69 -19.50 1.92 -7.88
N GLN A 70 -19.28 0.96 -8.76
CA GLN A 70 -20.15 -0.19 -8.94
C GLN A 70 -19.35 -1.48 -8.78
N ILE A 71 -19.87 -2.41 -8.01
CA ILE A 71 -19.24 -3.68 -7.68
C ILE A 71 -20.03 -4.79 -8.34
N HIS A 72 -19.35 -5.65 -9.10
CA HIS A 72 -19.95 -6.80 -9.78
C HIS A 72 -19.36 -8.08 -9.23
N LEU A 73 -20.20 -8.96 -8.73
CA LEU A 73 -19.83 -10.27 -8.24
C LEU A 73 -19.79 -11.29 -9.37
N LYS A 74 -19.05 -12.37 -9.16
CA LYS A 74 -18.93 -13.49 -10.10
C LYS A 74 -20.28 -14.16 -10.40
N ASP A 75 -21.21 -14.18 -9.44
CA ASP A 75 -22.56 -14.75 -9.59
C ASP A 75 -23.55 -13.86 -10.37
N GLY A 76 -23.09 -12.70 -10.85
CA GLY A 76 -23.90 -11.75 -11.62
C GLY A 76 -24.60 -10.67 -10.78
N ARG A 77 -24.56 -10.74 -9.46
CA ARG A 77 -25.09 -9.65 -8.61
C ARG A 77 -24.23 -8.40 -8.77
N SER A 78 -24.89 -7.24 -8.66
CA SER A 78 -24.21 -5.94 -8.76
C SER A 78 -24.72 -5.00 -7.68
N PHE A 79 -23.81 -4.22 -7.08
CA PHE A 79 -24.12 -3.31 -5.99
C PHE A 79 -23.48 -1.95 -6.23
N VAL A 80 -24.10 -0.90 -5.70
CA VAL A 80 -23.46 0.41 -5.58
C VAL A 80 -22.54 0.36 -4.37
N GLY A 81 -21.28 0.70 -4.57
CA GLY A 81 -20.28 0.76 -3.51
C GLY A 81 -20.21 2.14 -2.88
N GLU A 82 -20.24 2.21 -1.56
CA GLU A 82 -19.96 3.39 -0.77
C GLU A 82 -18.48 3.36 -0.33
N VAL A 83 -17.71 4.42 -0.63
CA VAL A 83 -16.32 4.53 -0.18
C VAL A 83 -16.30 4.87 1.30
N VAL A 84 -15.89 3.91 2.13
CA VAL A 84 -15.77 4.09 3.60
C VAL A 84 -14.55 4.91 3.95
N GLY A 85 -13.47 4.75 3.18
CA GLY A 85 -12.25 5.51 3.32
C GLY A 85 -11.15 5.00 2.39
N SER A 86 -10.12 5.81 2.23
CA SER A 86 -8.96 5.45 1.43
C SER A 86 -7.66 5.99 2.01
N ASP A 87 -6.56 5.41 1.56
CA ASP A 87 -5.21 5.83 1.90
C ASP A 87 -4.35 5.88 0.63
N PRO A 88 -4.22 7.05 0.01
CA PRO A 88 -3.42 7.21 -1.20
C PRO A 88 -1.96 6.79 -1.04
N SER A 89 -1.38 6.95 0.16
CA SER A 89 0.04 6.64 0.41
C SER A 89 0.37 5.16 0.42
N THR A 90 -0.62 4.28 0.63
CA THR A 90 -0.49 2.82 0.47
C THR A 90 -1.28 2.30 -0.72
N ASP A 91 -1.98 3.16 -1.44
CA ASP A 91 -2.85 2.80 -2.55
C ASP A 91 -3.95 1.79 -2.16
N ILE A 92 -4.55 1.97 -0.98
CA ILE A 92 -5.64 1.11 -0.47
C ILE A 92 -6.92 1.92 -0.31
N ALA A 93 -8.05 1.34 -0.73
CA ALA A 93 -9.38 1.85 -0.46
C ALA A 93 -10.29 0.74 0.10
N VAL A 94 -11.21 1.15 0.95
CA VAL A 94 -12.25 0.31 1.55
C VAL A 94 -13.60 0.79 1.08
N ILE A 95 -14.37 -0.11 0.51
CA ILE A 95 -15.72 0.10 0.00
C ILE A 95 -16.66 -0.76 0.81
N HIS A 96 -17.86 -0.26 1.06
CA HIS A 96 -18.98 -1.02 1.63
C HIS A 96 -20.10 -1.17 0.60
N VAL A 97 -20.68 -2.35 0.52
CA VAL A 97 -21.91 -2.63 -0.24
C VAL A 97 -22.98 -3.15 0.71
N GLU A 98 -24.21 -2.73 0.52
CA GLU A 98 -25.35 -3.24 1.30
C GLU A 98 -25.73 -4.64 0.81
N ALA A 99 -25.01 -5.64 1.29
CA ALA A 99 -25.23 -7.04 1.00
C ALA A 99 -24.77 -7.91 2.17
N GLU A 100 -25.44 -9.02 2.35
CA GLU A 100 -25.13 -10.03 3.37
C GLU A 100 -24.72 -11.35 2.73
N ASN A 101 -24.09 -12.22 3.52
CA ASN A 101 -23.67 -13.55 3.11
C ASN A 101 -22.77 -13.56 1.89
N LEU A 102 -21.88 -12.57 1.79
CA LEU A 102 -20.89 -12.51 0.74
C LEU A 102 -19.74 -13.49 1.00
N PRO A 103 -19.16 -14.08 -0.06
CA PRO A 103 -18.03 -14.99 0.05
C PRO A 103 -16.77 -14.20 0.41
N ALA A 104 -16.35 -14.28 1.66
CA ALA A 104 -15.17 -13.57 2.16
C ALA A 104 -13.87 -14.35 1.92
N ALA A 105 -12.82 -13.66 1.49
CA ALA A 105 -11.49 -14.21 1.34
C ALA A 105 -10.80 -14.44 2.69
N THR A 106 -9.94 -15.46 2.75
CA THR A 106 -9.07 -15.69 3.90
C THR A 106 -7.80 -14.86 3.76
N LEU A 107 -7.57 -13.94 4.70
CA LEU A 107 -6.36 -13.12 4.74
C LEU A 107 -5.23 -13.86 5.46
N GLY A 108 -4.13 -14.11 4.76
CA GLY A 108 -2.91 -14.74 5.27
C GLY A 108 -2.03 -13.82 6.12
N ASP A 109 -0.74 -14.07 6.15
CA ASP A 109 0.27 -13.29 6.88
C ASP A 109 1.47 -13.01 5.98
N SER A 110 1.67 -11.75 5.60
CA SER A 110 2.76 -11.35 4.70
C SER A 110 4.14 -11.33 5.35
N GLU A 111 4.24 -11.41 6.69
CA GLU A 111 5.53 -11.51 7.36
C GLU A 111 6.13 -12.92 7.33
N GLN A 112 5.29 -13.94 7.03
CA GLN A 112 5.73 -15.32 6.87
C GLN A 112 6.21 -15.66 5.45
N LEU A 113 6.13 -14.70 4.51
CA LEU A 113 6.48 -14.92 3.13
C LEU A 113 7.96 -15.21 2.93
N LYS A 114 8.24 -16.06 1.96
CA LYS A 114 9.60 -16.40 1.52
C LYS A 114 9.77 -16.17 0.03
N VAL A 115 10.90 -15.63 -0.36
CA VAL A 115 11.27 -15.51 -1.78
C VAL A 115 11.33 -16.90 -2.40
N GLY A 116 10.74 -17.06 -3.59
CA GLY A 116 10.56 -18.34 -4.27
C GLY A 116 9.26 -19.07 -3.93
N GLN A 117 8.46 -18.60 -2.98
CA GLN A 117 7.13 -19.15 -2.69
C GLN A 117 6.20 -18.92 -3.88
N LEU A 118 5.43 -19.96 -4.27
CA LEU A 118 4.43 -19.85 -5.34
C LEU A 118 3.36 -18.82 -4.99
N ALA A 119 2.97 -18.03 -5.98
CA ALA A 119 1.98 -16.99 -5.85
C ALA A 119 1.00 -17.00 -7.02
N LEU A 120 -0.27 -16.70 -6.74
CA LEU A 120 -1.38 -16.60 -7.68
C LEU A 120 -1.88 -15.17 -7.69
N ALA A 121 -1.79 -14.48 -8.83
CA ALA A 121 -2.48 -13.20 -9.01
C ALA A 121 -3.82 -13.45 -9.69
N ILE A 122 -4.89 -12.91 -9.10
CA ILE A 122 -6.27 -13.09 -9.60
C ILE A 122 -6.91 -11.71 -9.76
N GLY A 123 -7.66 -11.51 -10.84
CA GLY A 123 -8.39 -10.27 -11.06
C GLY A 123 -9.15 -10.24 -12.37
N ASN A 124 -10.05 -9.28 -12.52
CA ASN A 124 -10.87 -9.16 -13.71
C ASN A 124 -10.19 -8.26 -14.76
N THR A 125 -9.19 -8.83 -15.43
CA THR A 125 -8.38 -8.12 -16.44
C THR A 125 -9.26 -7.62 -17.58
N LEU A 126 -9.26 -6.32 -17.82
CA LEU A 126 -9.97 -5.64 -18.92
C LEU A 126 -11.50 -5.84 -18.93
N GLY A 127 -12.10 -6.36 -17.87
CA GLY A 127 -13.52 -6.66 -17.83
C GLY A 127 -13.95 -7.76 -18.81
N LEU A 128 -13.07 -8.70 -19.09
CA LEU A 128 -13.35 -9.82 -19.99
C LEU A 128 -14.46 -10.70 -19.42
N GLN A 129 -15.36 -11.16 -20.31
CA GLN A 129 -16.40 -12.13 -19.92
C GLN A 129 -15.77 -13.49 -19.63
N GLY A 130 -16.33 -14.22 -18.66
CA GLY A 130 -15.90 -15.58 -18.32
C GLY A 130 -15.22 -15.72 -16.97
N GLY A 131 -15.20 -14.65 -16.16
CA GLY A 131 -14.65 -14.65 -14.80
C GLY A 131 -13.24 -14.08 -14.69
N PRO A 132 -12.65 -14.10 -13.48
CA PRO A 132 -11.36 -13.50 -13.24
C PRO A 132 -10.22 -14.25 -13.97
N THR A 133 -9.25 -13.50 -14.45
CA THR A 133 -7.99 -14.02 -15.00
C THR A 133 -7.07 -14.43 -13.86
N VAL A 134 -6.37 -15.55 -14.04
CA VAL A 134 -5.40 -16.08 -13.07
C VAL A 134 -4.03 -16.18 -13.71
N SER A 135 -3.00 -15.74 -12.99
CA SER A 135 -1.61 -15.99 -13.36
C SER A 135 -0.84 -16.61 -12.19
N LEU A 136 0.02 -17.55 -12.49
CA LEU A 136 0.90 -18.24 -11.53
C LEU A 136 2.34 -17.72 -11.70
N GLY A 137 3.00 -17.50 -10.60
CA GLY A 137 4.40 -17.10 -10.51
C GLY A 137 4.94 -17.35 -9.11
N VAL A 138 5.90 -16.54 -8.69
CA VAL A 138 6.53 -16.61 -7.37
C VAL A 138 6.61 -15.25 -6.68
N VAL A 139 6.82 -15.26 -5.39
CA VAL A 139 7.32 -14.09 -4.64
C VAL A 139 8.78 -13.90 -5.04
N SER A 140 9.07 -12.87 -5.85
CA SER A 140 10.42 -12.61 -6.40
C SER A 140 11.30 -11.84 -5.43
N ALA A 141 10.72 -10.94 -4.64
CA ALA A 141 11.41 -10.19 -3.57
C ALA A 141 10.41 -9.62 -2.56
N LEU A 142 10.92 -9.22 -1.40
CA LEU A 142 10.14 -8.60 -0.32
C LEU A 142 10.73 -7.24 0.05
N GLY A 143 9.87 -6.35 0.56
CA GLY A 143 10.30 -5.05 1.09
C GLY A 143 10.77 -4.07 0.01
N ARG A 144 10.27 -4.17 -1.24
CA ARG A 144 10.66 -3.28 -2.34
C ARG A 144 10.01 -1.91 -2.22
N PRO A 145 10.78 -0.82 -2.33
CA PRO A 145 10.21 0.49 -2.57
C PRO A 145 9.88 0.67 -4.06
N LEU A 146 8.80 1.37 -4.36
CA LEU A 146 8.42 1.76 -5.72
C LEU A 146 8.08 3.25 -5.74
N PRO A 147 8.78 4.09 -6.52
CA PRO A 147 8.42 5.49 -6.69
C PRO A 147 7.04 5.62 -7.35
N GLY A 148 6.13 6.34 -6.72
CA GLY A 148 4.87 6.81 -7.27
C GLY A 148 4.97 8.29 -7.67
N ALA A 149 3.86 8.89 -8.11
CA ALA A 149 3.82 10.30 -8.51
C ALA A 149 4.08 11.24 -7.32
N ASP A 150 3.44 10.99 -6.19
CA ASP A 150 3.49 11.86 -5.00
C ASP A 150 4.08 11.15 -3.77
N PHE A 151 4.23 9.83 -3.82
CA PHE A 151 4.67 9.00 -2.70
C PHE A 151 5.67 7.94 -3.17
N ILE A 152 6.46 7.41 -2.23
CA ILE A 152 7.20 6.17 -2.43
C ILE A 152 6.39 5.09 -1.72
N PHE A 153 5.92 4.11 -2.48
CA PHE A 153 5.29 2.92 -1.91
C PHE A 153 6.37 2.04 -1.29
N GLU A 154 6.27 1.82 0.00
CA GLU A 154 7.28 1.09 0.77
C GLU A 154 6.82 -0.35 1.06
N GLY A 155 7.79 -1.26 1.18
CA GLY A 155 7.52 -2.61 1.69
C GLY A 155 6.78 -3.54 0.73
N LEU A 156 6.69 -3.24 -0.56
CA LEU A 156 5.93 -4.03 -1.52
C LEU A 156 6.49 -5.44 -1.71
N ILE A 157 5.62 -6.38 -2.01
CA ILE A 157 5.94 -7.70 -2.52
C ILE A 157 6.21 -7.58 -4.02
N GLN A 158 7.37 -8.01 -4.48
CA GLN A 158 7.66 -8.16 -5.91
C GLN A 158 7.30 -9.58 -6.34
N THR A 159 6.67 -9.72 -7.50
CA THR A 159 6.27 -11.00 -8.09
C THR A 159 6.49 -11.00 -9.60
N ASP A 160 6.68 -12.16 -10.18
CA ASP A 160 6.70 -12.37 -11.62
C ASP A 160 5.36 -12.87 -12.19
N THR A 161 4.32 -12.95 -11.31
CA THR A 161 2.95 -13.15 -11.82
C THR A 161 2.60 -12.03 -12.79
N ALA A 162 1.85 -12.33 -13.84
CA ALA A 162 1.43 -11.32 -14.82
C ALA A 162 0.44 -10.33 -14.19
N ILE A 163 0.94 -9.15 -13.80
CA ILE A 163 0.12 -8.02 -13.37
C ILE A 163 -0.16 -7.14 -14.58
N ASN A 164 -1.45 -6.92 -14.87
CA ASN A 164 -1.92 -6.16 -16.02
C ASN A 164 -3.07 -5.22 -15.59
N PRO A 165 -3.39 -4.18 -16.40
CA PRO A 165 -4.57 -3.35 -16.16
C PRO A 165 -5.84 -4.22 -15.98
N GLY A 166 -6.55 -3.98 -14.88
CA GLY A 166 -7.77 -4.69 -14.49
C GLY A 166 -7.58 -5.71 -13.36
N ASN A 167 -6.40 -6.30 -13.14
CA ASN A 167 -6.18 -7.11 -11.94
C ASN A 167 -5.66 -6.30 -10.74
N SER A 168 -5.39 -4.99 -10.90
CA SER A 168 -5.18 -4.07 -9.77
C SER A 168 -6.37 -4.09 -8.81
N GLY A 169 -6.11 -4.18 -7.50
CA GLY A 169 -7.10 -4.35 -6.45
C GLY A 169 -7.52 -5.80 -6.20
N GLY A 170 -7.21 -6.71 -7.12
CA GLY A 170 -7.40 -8.15 -6.94
C GLY A 170 -6.32 -8.77 -6.05
N PRO A 171 -6.53 -9.97 -5.50
CA PRO A 171 -5.60 -10.63 -4.61
C PRO A 171 -4.35 -11.17 -5.30
N LEU A 172 -3.21 -11.07 -4.59
CA LEU A 172 -2.09 -11.99 -4.70
C LEU A 172 -2.26 -13.03 -3.57
N ALA A 173 -2.28 -14.31 -3.90
CA ALA A 173 -2.55 -15.39 -2.94
C ALA A 173 -1.46 -16.47 -2.96
N ASP A 174 -1.37 -17.25 -1.89
CA ASP A 174 -0.61 -18.49 -1.87
C ASP A 174 -1.42 -19.65 -2.52
N ILE A 175 -0.78 -20.79 -2.72
CA ILE A 175 -1.42 -21.98 -3.33
C ILE A 175 -2.43 -22.68 -2.38
N SER A 176 -2.59 -22.19 -1.15
CA SER A 176 -3.66 -22.62 -0.22
C SER A 176 -4.89 -21.72 -0.31
N GLY A 177 -4.84 -20.67 -1.15
CA GLY A 177 -5.91 -19.68 -1.31
C GLY A 177 -5.96 -18.62 -0.20
N ASN A 178 -4.89 -18.46 0.58
CA ASN A 178 -4.79 -17.34 1.51
C ASN A 178 -4.24 -16.12 0.77
N VAL A 179 -4.87 -14.97 0.98
CA VAL A 179 -4.43 -13.70 0.40
C VAL A 179 -3.16 -13.23 1.12
N ILE A 180 -2.07 -13.09 0.38
CA ILE A 180 -0.77 -12.63 0.87
C ILE A 180 -0.50 -11.16 0.53
N GLY A 181 -1.25 -10.61 -0.45
CA GLY A 181 -1.17 -9.21 -0.85
C GLY A 181 -2.29 -8.82 -1.80
N MET A 182 -2.28 -7.58 -2.25
CA MET A 182 -3.19 -7.02 -3.25
C MET A 182 -2.37 -6.47 -4.43
N ASN A 183 -2.66 -6.96 -5.63
CA ASN A 183 -2.01 -6.51 -6.86
C ASN A 183 -2.19 -5.00 -7.03
N THR A 184 -1.13 -4.26 -7.35
CA THR A 184 -1.25 -2.79 -7.47
C THR A 184 -0.62 -2.24 -8.74
N ALA A 185 0.63 -2.54 -9.01
CA ALA A 185 1.37 -1.88 -10.07
C ALA A 185 2.34 -2.83 -10.78
N MET A 186 2.72 -2.42 -11.98
CA MET A 186 3.85 -2.98 -12.73
C MET A 186 4.76 -1.85 -13.18
N ILE A 187 6.03 -2.13 -13.36
CA ILE A 187 6.94 -1.18 -14.01
C ILE A 187 6.66 -1.22 -15.52
N PRO A 188 6.24 -0.11 -16.15
CA PRO A 188 6.07 -0.07 -17.58
C PRO A 188 7.34 -0.55 -18.30
N TYR A 189 7.17 -1.40 -19.32
CA TYR A 189 8.26 -1.99 -20.13
C TYR A 189 9.16 -2.99 -19.41
N ALA A 190 8.93 -3.33 -18.13
CA ALA A 190 9.64 -4.38 -17.40
C ALA A 190 8.73 -5.61 -17.27
N GLN A 191 8.80 -6.52 -18.25
CA GLN A 191 8.04 -7.76 -18.21
C GLN A 191 8.50 -8.65 -17.04
N GLY A 192 7.55 -9.27 -16.34
CA GLY A 192 7.85 -10.15 -15.19
C GLY A 192 8.22 -9.41 -13.92
N VAL A 193 7.92 -8.10 -13.81
CA VAL A 193 8.14 -7.31 -12.60
C VAL A 193 6.81 -6.67 -12.18
N GLY A 194 6.06 -7.38 -11.38
CA GLY A 194 4.82 -6.93 -10.75
C GLY A 194 5.02 -6.64 -9.27
N PHE A 195 4.09 -5.87 -8.70
CA PHE A 195 4.10 -5.51 -7.28
C PHE A 195 2.73 -5.72 -6.65
N ALA A 196 2.76 -6.10 -5.38
CA ALA A 196 1.57 -6.22 -4.55
C ALA A 196 1.79 -5.56 -3.18
N ILE A 197 0.73 -4.98 -2.64
CA ILE A 197 0.69 -4.42 -1.29
C ILE A 197 0.55 -5.59 -0.31
N PRO A 198 1.42 -5.72 0.72
CA PRO A 198 1.34 -6.81 1.68
C PRO A 198 0.01 -6.86 2.43
N VAL A 199 -0.49 -8.07 2.70
CA VAL A 199 -1.78 -8.25 3.37
C VAL A 199 -1.80 -7.67 4.79
N ASN A 200 -0.66 -7.64 5.50
CA ASN A 200 -0.61 -7.04 6.84
C ASN A 200 -0.75 -5.51 6.79
N THR A 201 -0.25 -4.86 5.73
CA THR A 201 -0.52 -3.44 5.46
C THR A 201 -2.02 -3.21 5.23
N ILE A 202 -2.67 -4.08 4.46
CA ILE A 202 -4.10 -4.00 4.19
C ILE A 202 -4.89 -4.13 5.50
N LYS A 203 -4.60 -5.12 6.32
CA LYS A 203 -5.25 -5.33 7.64
C LYS A 203 -5.13 -4.09 8.52
N TRP A 204 -3.95 -3.49 8.57
CA TRP A 204 -3.69 -2.29 9.37
C TRP A 204 -4.50 -1.08 8.84
N VAL A 205 -4.49 -0.82 7.52
CA VAL A 205 -5.25 0.27 6.90
C VAL A 205 -6.75 0.10 7.14
N MET A 206 -7.27 -1.11 6.93
CA MET A 206 -8.67 -1.43 7.19
C MET A 206 -9.09 -1.16 8.64
N GLN A 207 -8.26 -1.57 9.61
CA GLN A 207 -8.50 -1.31 11.01
C GLN A 207 -8.60 0.19 11.29
N GLN A 208 -7.65 1.00 10.77
CA GLN A 208 -7.66 2.45 10.93
C GLN A 208 -8.93 3.08 10.33
N ILE A 209 -9.30 2.68 9.10
CA ILE A 209 -10.49 3.21 8.42
C ILE A 209 -11.76 2.83 9.18
N ARG A 210 -11.88 1.60 9.67
CA ARG A 210 -13.07 1.16 10.45
C ARG A 210 -13.20 1.87 11.79
N GLU A 211 -12.09 2.13 12.47
CA GLU A 211 -12.09 2.76 13.80
C GLU A 211 -12.21 4.29 13.73
N ARG A 212 -11.64 4.91 12.69
CA ARG A 212 -11.46 6.38 12.63
C ARG A 212 -11.98 7.04 11.35
N GLY A 213 -12.50 6.27 10.42
CA GLY A 213 -12.94 6.76 9.10
C GLY A 213 -11.78 7.12 8.15
N ARG A 214 -10.53 7.07 8.62
CA ARG A 214 -9.33 7.43 7.84
C ARG A 214 -8.06 6.82 8.44
N VAL A 215 -7.02 6.75 7.62
CA VAL A 215 -5.70 6.35 8.09
C VAL A 215 -4.98 7.54 8.72
N VAL A 216 -4.46 7.31 9.89
CA VAL A 216 -3.75 8.32 10.68
C VAL A 216 -2.34 7.80 10.98
N ARG A 217 -1.33 8.61 10.65
CA ARG A 217 0.08 8.25 10.86
C ARG A 217 0.78 9.26 11.75
N PRO A 218 1.64 8.79 12.68
CA PRO A 218 2.55 9.67 13.39
C PRO A 218 3.51 10.34 12.41
N TRP A 219 3.74 11.62 12.63
CA TRP A 219 4.52 12.47 11.75
C TRP A 219 5.58 13.25 12.50
N LEU A 220 6.78 13.34 11.93
CA LEU A 220 7.88 14.15 12.45
C LEU A 220 7.90 15.56 11.87
N GLY A 221 7.48 15.72 10.63
CA GLY A 221 7.60 16.99 9.91
C GLY A 221 8.98 17.20 9.31
N ILE A 222 9.57 16.15 8.72
CA ILE A 222 10.84 16.23 8.02
C ILE A 222 10.73 15.62 6.63
N TYR A 223 11.60 16.08 5.73
CA TYR A 223 12.00 15.36 4.54
C TYR A 223 13.46 14.95 4.71
N GLY A 224 13.76 13.68 4.46
CA GLY A 224 15.08 13.13 4.71
C GLY A 224 15.52 12.20 3.58
N THR A 225 16.79 11.96 3.50
CA THR A 225 17.38 10.97 2.59
C THR A 225 18.29 10.02 3.36
N THR A 226 18.30 8.74 2.94
CA THR A 226 19.21 7.77 3.53
C THR A 226 20.66 8.20 3.28
N LEU A 227 21.42 8.32 4.35
CA LEU A 227 22.83 8.62 4.28
C LEU A 227 23.61 7.35 3.90
N ASN A 228 24.49 7.48 2.92
CA ASN A 228 25.45 6.46 2.54
C ASN A 228 26.87 7.06 2.53
N GLU A 229 27.89 6.19 2.47
CA GLU A 229 29.29 6.64 2.48
C GLU A 229 29.62 7.68 1.39
N ALA A 230 29.02 7.57 0.20
CA ALA A 230 29.28 8.50 -0.89
C ALA A 230 28.77 9.91 -0.56
N LEU A 231 27.55 10.00 -0.01
CA LEU A 231 26.98 11.26 0.47
C LEU A 231 27.73 11.80 1.67
N ALA A 232 28.08 10.93 2.64
CA ALA A 232 28.85 11.31 3.82
C ALA A 232 30.18 11.96 3.44
N ARG A 233 30.94 11.34 2.55
CA ARG A 233 32.22 11.87 2.04
C ARG A 233 32.05 13.14 1.22
N ARG A 234 31.02 13.20 0.34
CA ARG A 234 30.79 14.35 -0.56
C ARG A 234 30.48 15.64 0.21
N TYR A 235 29.78 15.53 1.33
CA TYR A 235 29.32 16.67 2.11
C TYR A 235 30.01 16.80 3.47
N ASP A 236 31.10 16.05 3.68
CA ASP A 236 31.87 16.00 4.94
C ASP A 236 30.96 15.83 6.16
N LEU A 237 30.04 14.86 6.08
CA LEU A 237 29.04 14.62 7.09
C LEU A 237 29.63 13.77 8.23
N PRO A 238 29.22 14.04 9.47
CA PRO A 238 29.83 13.43 10.66
C PRO A 238 29.25 12.04 11.00
N ALA A 239 28.70 11.33 10.03
CA ALA A 239 28.11 10.02 10.20
C ALA A 239 28.15 9.22 8.90
N ASP A 240 28.32 7.89 8.99
CA ASP A 240 28.36 6.98 7.85
C ASP A 240 26.99 6.36 7.53
N SER A 241 26.04 6.45 8.44
CA SER A 241 24.66 5.91 8.29
C SER A 241 23.66 6.77 9.05
N GLY A 242 22.40 6.65 8.68
CA GLY A 242 21.28 7.40 9.26
C GLY A 242 20.43 8.08 8.20
N VAL A 243 19.63 9.04 8.61
CA VAL A 243 18.79 9.86 7.72
C VAL A 243 19.22 11.31 7.82
N LEU A 244 19.77 11.84 6.71
CA LEU A 244 20.08 13.25 6.57
C LEU A 244 18.80 14.04 6.40
N VAL A 245 18.55 15.02 7.26
CA VAL A 245 17.44 15.94 7.19
C VAL A 245 17.71 16.97 6.10
N VAL A 246 16.91 16.95 5.02
CA VAL A 246 17.04 17.87 3.90
C VAL A 246 16.04 19.02 3.96
N GLU A 247 14.91 18.83 4.66
CA GLU A 247 13.91 19.86 4.92
C GLU A 247 13.19 19.58 6.25
N VAL A 248 12.76 20.64 6.92
CA VAL A 248 11.96 20.57 8.16
C VAL A 248 10.73 21.45 7.98
N ASP A 249 9.53 20.87 8.08
CA ASP A 249 8.27 21.63 8.05
C ASP A 249 8.17 22.48 9.32
N ALA A 250 8.06 23.80 9.16
CA ALA A 250 7.96 24.75 10.28
C ALA A 250 6.74 24.50 11.19
N ARG A 251 5.72 23.80 10.70
CA ARG A 251 4.52 23.41 11.46
C ARG A 251 4.72 22.09 12.20
N GLY A 252 5.79 21.34 11.86
CA GLY A 252 6.04 19.99 12.35
C GLY A 252 6.64 19.93 13.76
N PRO A 253 6.50 18.77 14.42
CA PRO A 253 7.07 18.55 15.74
C PRO A 253 8.60 18.61 15.73
N ALA A 254 9.27 18.16 14.67
CA ALA A 254 10.72 18.22 14.55
C ALA A 254 11.26 19.67 14.58
N TYR A 255 10.57 20.61 13.91
CA TYR A 255 10.94 22.01 13.93
C TYR A 255 10.87 22.58 15.37
N ARG A 256 9.77 22.29 16.08
CA ARG A 256 9.55 22.76 17.46
C ARG A 256 10.55 22.15 18.45
N SER A 257 11.00 20.92 18.18
CA SER A 257 12.04 20.26 19.00
C SER A 257 13.46 20.72 18.67
N GLY A 258 13.62 21.67 17.72
CA GLY A 258 14.90 22.26 17.36
C GLY A 258 15.72 21.46 16.35
N LEU A 259 15.12 20.46 15.66
CA LEU A 259 15.77 19.77 14.55
C LEU A 259 15.96 20.75 13.37
N ARG A 260 17.05 20.62 12.63
CA ARG A 260 17.43 21.50 11.51
C ARG A 260 17.88 20.72 10.29
N VAL A 261 17.83 21.37 9.15
CA VAL A 261 18.46 20.87 7.93
C VAL A 261 19.96 20.63 8.18
N GLY A 262 20.46 19.50 7.70
CA GLY A 262 21.84 19.06 7.92
C GLY A 262 22.05 18.17 9.15
N ASP A 263 21.03 17.98 10.00
CA ASP A 263 21.08 16.97 11.06
C ASP A 263 21.03 15.57 10.47
N VAL A 264 21.70 14.62 11.10
CA VAL A 264 21.60 13.19 10.73
C VAL A 264 20.89 12.44 11.85
N ILE A 265 19.69 11.95 11.58
CA ILE A 265 18.91 11.15 12.53
C ILE A 265 19.53 9.76 12.60
N ILE A 266 19.83 9.31 13.83
CA ILE A 266 20.43 8.00 14.12
C ILE A 266 19.60 7.15 15.09
N GLY A 267 18.47 7.67 15.61
CA GLY A 267 17.60 6.92 16.49
C GLY A 267 16.28 7.60 16.79
N ILE A 268 15.21 6.81 16.95
CA ILE A 268 13.87 7.23 17.37
C ILE A 268 13.42 6.26 18.46
N GLY A 269 13.12 6.76 19.64
CA GLY A 269 12.84 5.93 20.81
C GLY A 269 14.00 4.94 21.07
N SER A 270 13.69 3.66 21.19
CA SER A 270 14.70 2.60 21.34
C SER A 270 15.30 2.13 20.02
N GLN A 271 14.71 2.49 18.86
CA GLN A 271 15.13 1.99 17.55
C GLN A 271 16.30 2.78 16.99
N THR A 272 17.31 2.06 16.46
CA THR A 272 18.40 2.65 15.68
C THR A 272 17.92 2.93 14.26
N ILE A 273 18.32 4.07 13.71
CA ILE A 273 17.97 4.53 12.36
C ILE A 273 19.22 4.52 11.48
N ASN A 274 19.25 3.65 10.49
CA ASN A 274 20.33 3.58 9.49
C ASN A 274 19.86 4.10 8.12
N GLN A 275 18.56 4.10 7.86
CA GLN A 275 17.98 4.48 6.57
C GLN A 275 16.52 4.96 6.74
N MET A 276 15.95 5.57 5.70
CA MET A 276 14.63 6.18 5.76
C MET A 276 13.51 5.19 6.14
N LYS A 277 13.56 3.95 5.66
CA LYS A 277 12.59 2.92 6.05
C LYS A 277 12.55 2.65 7.56
N ASP A 278 13.71 2.82 8.26
CA ASP A 278 13.77 2.61 9.71
C ASP A 278 13.02 3.73 10.45
N VAL A 279 12.98 4.96 9.90
CA VAL A 279 12.18 6.06 10.43
C VAL A 279 10.69 5.70 10.38
N LEU A 280 10.20 5.23 9.21
CA LEU A 280 8.81 4.83 9.04
C LEU A 280 8.44 3.67 9.95
N SER A 281 9.31 2.66 10.04
CA SER A 281 9.16 1.52 10.96
C SER A 281 9.18 1.92 12.43
N ALA A 282 10.00 2.89 12.82
CA ALA A 282 10.00 3.41 14.18
C ALA A 282 8.69 4.13 14.50
N LEU A 283 8.27 5.05 13.60
CA LEU A 283 7.05 5.83 13.78
C LEU A 283 5.80 4.95 13.87
N SER A 284 5.72 3.86 13.08
CA SER A 284 4.55 2.97 13.10
C SER A 284 4.33 2.26 14.45
N LYS A 285 5.34 2.23 15.33
CA LYS A 285 5.27 1.62 16.67
C LYS A 285 4.82 2.59 17.76
N HIS A 286 4.69 3.86 17.43
CA HIS A 286 4.31 4.91 18.37
C HIS A 286 2.91 5.45 18.08
N ALA A 287 2.26 5.95 19.12
CA ALA A 287 0.97 6.61 18.99
C ALA A 287 1.13 8.10 18.66
N ILE A 288 0.09 8.68 18.05
CA ILE A 288 -0.01 10.14 17.95
C ILE A 288 -0.14 10.72 19.35
N SER A 289 0.47 11.87 19.58
CA SER A 289 0.61 12.52 20.89
C SER A 289 1.49 11.74 21.88
N GLU A 290 2.25 10.77 21.42
CA GLU A 290 3.31 10.14 22.21
C GLU A 290 4.58 11.00 22.15
N GLU A 291 5.24 11.14 23.28
CA GLU A 291 6.58 11.75 23.35
C GLU A 291 7.64 10.70 23.03
N VAL A 292 8.52 11.02 22.08
CA VAL A 292 9.63 10.15 21.69
C VAL A 292 10.95 10.89 21.75
N ASP A 293 11.99 10.18 22.16
CA ASP A 293 13.37 10.69 22.11
C ASP A 293 13.92 10.53 20.68
N LEU A 294 14.37 11.63 20.09
CA LEU A 294 15.03 11.68 18.79
C LEU A 294 16.52 11.90 18.98
N ARG A 295 17.32 10.92 18.55
CA ARG A 295 18.79 10.98 18.59
C ARG A 295 19.31 11.38 17.23
N PHE A 296 20.16 12.38 17.18
CA PHE A 296 20.72 12.88 15.91
C PHE A 296 22.15 13.40 16.11
N ILE A 297 22.85 13.58 14.99
CA ILE A 297 24.19 14.18 14.96
C ILE A 297 24.09 15.55 14.30
N ARG A 298 24.66 16.55 14.93
CA ARG A 298 24.84 17.91 14.38
C ARG A 298 26.29 18.34 14.57
N THR A 299 26.97 18.71 13.48
CA THR A 299 28.38 19.14 13.50
C THR A 299 29.28 18.21 14.32
N GLY A 300 29.16 16.88 14.08
CA GLY A 300 29.96 15.86 14.77
C GLY A 300 29.52 15.51 16.20
N THR A 301 28.57 16.23 16.77
CA THR A 301 28.12 16.01 18.15
C THR A 301 26.78 15.25 18.18
N LYS A 302 26.76 14.12 18.91
CA LYS A 302 25.51 13.39 19.19
C LYS A 302 24.62 14.20 20.15
N ARG A 303 23.38 14.36 19.78
CA ARG A 303 22.36 15.09 20.53
C ARG A 303 21.09 14.25 20.67
N VAL A 304 20.33 14.57 21.70
CA VAL A 304 18.99 14.01 21.92
C VAL A 304 18.02 15.17 22.12
N THR A 305 16.88 15.09 21.48
CA THR A 305 15.75 15.98 21.76
C THR A 305 14.51 15.15 21.93
N ARG A 306 13.55 15.68 22.70
CA ARG A 306 12.24 15.04 22.87
C ARG A 306 11.21 15.78 22.04
N LEU A 307 10.36 15.04 21.37
CA LEU A 307 9.29 15.60 20.55
C LEU A 307 7.98 14.85 20.75
N LEU A 308 6.88 15.57 20.64
CA LEU A 308 5.52 15.04 20.67
C LEU A 308 5.10 14.72 19.26
N LEU A 309 4.88 13.44 18.94
CA LEU A 309 4.43 13.01 17.62
C LEU A 309 3.06 13.62 17.30
N GLN A 310 2.92 14.13 16.11
CA GLN A 310 1.67 14.67 15.60
C GLN A 310 1.10 13.78 14.50
N GLU A 311 -0.14 14.02 14.17
CA GLU A 311 -0.75 13.43 12.99
C GLU A 311 -0.15 14.05 11.73
N THR A 312 0.08 13.24 10.71
CA THR A 312 0.42 13.72 9.36
C THR A 312 -0.66 14.70 8.90
N PRO A 313 -0.33 15.96 8.56
CA PRO A 313 -1.31 16.90 8.04
C PRO A 313 -2.01 16.33 6.82
N LEU A 314 -3.33 16.49 6.74
CA LEU A 314 -4.05 16.25 5.50
C LEU A 314 -3.43 17.18 4.45
N GLN A 315 -2.75 16.63 3.47
CA GLN A 315 -2.32 17.40 2.32
C GLN A 315 -3.59 17.89 1.65
N THR A 316 -3.87 19.18 1.80
CA THR A 316 -4.82 19.85 0.93
C THR A 316 -4.17 19.78 -0.44
N VAL A 317 -4.64 18.85 -1.27
CA VAL A 317 -4.25 18.78 -2.69
C VAL A 317 -4.69 20.12 -3.29
N GLN A 318 -3.80 21.09 -3.27
CA GLN A 318 -3.96 22.27 -4.11
C GLN A 318 -3.80 21.77 -5.54
N ARG A 319 -4.95 21.53 -6.18
CA ARG A 319 -5.02 21.39 -7.63
C ARG A 319 -4.43 22.69 -8.22
N ARG A 320 -3.22 22.61 -8.70
CA ARG A 320 -2.68 23.58 -9.63
C ARG A 320 -3.06 23.20 -11.05
#